data_abf0fa556ab956f06a376e28bb05ef4d
#
_entry.id   abf0fa556ab956f06a376e28bb05ef4d
#
_cell.length_a   1.000
_cell.length_b   1.000
_cell.length_c   1.000
_cell.angle_alpha   90.00
_cell.angle_beta   90.00
_cell.angle_gamma   90.00
#
_symmetry.space_group_name_H-M   'P 1'
#
loop_
_entity.id
_entity.type
_entity.pdbx_description
1 polymer ?
#
loop_
_entity_poly.entity_id
_entity_poly.type
_entity_poly.pdbx_seq_one_letter_code
_entity_poly.pdbx_strand_id
1 'polypeptide(L)'
;MISIAVVEDDQEYQKQLLQYIEQYGKEQEAQYKITVFQNGMNFLDDYKGDCDLIFMDIAMPHMDGLETAAALRKRGDNTCLIFITSMAQYALKGYEVNAFGFLVKPLAHELFCIKFEKALSHIDRSEAYYIKIPNGAKKVSPGQITYIESNKHYLEFHVHGDVYKMRGTMKEIQEYFLASHFALVNSSILVNLSMVDEWKGNEIKATGQTFVLSQKYKKEFLDRLTMQMGQ
;
A
#
# COMPACT_ATOMS: atom_id res chain seq x y z
N MET A 1 -8.54 -12.04 8.13
CA MET A 1 -8.94 -10.99 9.08
C MET A 1 -8.00 -9.82 8.84
N ILE A 2 -8.53 -8.66 8.47
CA ILE A 2 -7.76 -7.45 8.15
C ILE A 2 -7.27 -6.82 9.45
N SER A 3 -5.98 -6.43 9.47
CA SER A 3 -5.31 -5.78 10.61
C SER A 3 -5.21 -4.28 10.36
N ILE A 4 -5.68 -3.48 11.32
CA ILE A 4 -5.76 -2.02 11.21
C ILE A 4 -4.92 -1.39 12.33
N ALA A 5 -4.04 -0.45 11.98
CA ALA A 5 -3.39 0.42 12.93
C ALA A 5 -4.13 1.77 13.02
N VAL A 6 -4.32 2.27 14.22
CA VAL A 6 -4.85 3.60 14.51
C VAL A 6 -3.78 4.38 15.25
N VAL A 7 -3.29 5.48 14.66
CA VAL A 7 -2.27 6.35 15.24
C VAL A 7 -2.90 7.71 15.50
N GLU A 8 -3.24 7.98 16.74
CA GLU A 8 -4.05 9.13 17.18
C GLU A 8 -3.72 9.45 18.64
N ASP A 9 -3.37 10.68 18.95
CA ASP A 9 -3.06 11.10 20.33
C ASP A 9 -4.29 11.56 21.13
N ASP A 10 -5.33 12.02 20.42
CA ASP A 10 -6.59 12.43 21.06
C ASP A 10 -7.49 11.22 21.32
N GLN A 11 -7.76 10.98 22.61
CA GLN A 11 -8.58 9.84 23.05
C GLN A 11 -10.03 9.89 22.61
N GLU A 12 -10.61 11.08 22.39
CA GLU A 12 -11.99 11.20 21.94
C GLU A 12 -12.12 10.82 20.46
N TYR A 13 -11.22 11.34 19.62
CA TYR A 13 -11.16 10.95 18.22
C TYR A 13 -10.79 9.48 18.05
N GLN A 14 -9.89 8.97 18.87
CA GLN A 14 -9.54 7.55 18.89
C GLN A 14 -10.79 6.67 19.16
N LYS A 15 -11.56 7.00 20.20
CA LYS A 15 -12.81 6.29 20.52
C LYS A 15 -13.84 6.38 19.41
N GLN A 16 -14.02 7.56 18.82
CA GLN A 16 -14.94 7.77 17.69
C GLN A 16 -14.56 6.90 16.51
N LEU A 17 -13.28 6.87 16.14
CA LEU A 17 -12.80 6.07 15.01
C LEU A 17 -12.99 4.57 15.25
N LEU A 18 -12.67 4.09 16.46
CA LEU A 18 -12.88 2.70 16.85
C LEU A 18 -14.37 2.32 16.78
N GLN A 19 -15.27 3.19 17.24
CA GLN A 19 -16.72 2.96 17.13
C GLN A 19 -17.18 2.85 15.68
N TYR A 20 -16.66 3.70 14.80
CA TYR A 20 -17.00 3.65 13.37
C TYR A 20 -16.51 2.36 12.70
N ILE A 21 -15.28 1.92 13.01
CA ILE A 21 -14.74 0.65 12.50
C ILE A 21 -15.58 -0.54 12.99
N GLU A 22 -15.92 -0.55 14.27
CA GLU A 22 -16.74 -1.62 14.87
C GLU A 22 -18.17 -1.65 14.29
N GLN A 23 -18.79 -0.47 14.15
CA GLN A 23 -20.13 -0.37 13.57
C GLN A 23 -20.14 -0.88 12.14
N TYR A 24 -19.20 -0.42 11.30
CA TYR A 24 -19.04 -0.90 9.94
C TYR A 24 -18.82 -2.42 9.88
N GLY A 25 -17.97 -2.96 10.78
CA GLY A 25 -17.73 -4.39 10.88
C GLY A 25 -18.99 -5.19 11.19
N LYS A 26 -19.85 -4.70 12.10
CA LYS A 26 -21.14 -5.31 12.43
C LYS A 26 -22.10 -5.29 11.24
N GLU A 27 -22.18 -4.18 10.53
CA GLU A 27 -23.03 -4.03 9.34
C GLU A 27 -22.61 -4.94 8.17
N GLN A 28 -21.31 -5.21 8.04
CA GLN A 28 -20.73 -6.06 6.98
C GLN A 28 -20.41 -7.49 7.43
N GLU A 29 -20.80 -7.91 8.63
CA GLU A 29 -20.47 -9.22 9.24
C GLU A 29 -18.95 -9.52 9.21
N ALA A 30 -18.12 -8.48 9.32
CA ALA A 30 -16.66 -8.55 9.23
C ALA A 30 -15.99 -8.26 10.59
N GLN A 31 -14.85 -8.89 10.82
CA GLN A 31 -14.03 -8.64 12.02
C GLN A 31 -12.67 -8.08 11.61
N TYR A 32 -12.23 -7.06 12.36
CA TYR A 32 -10.94 -6.39 12.19
C TYR A 32 -10.09 -6.57 13.43
N LYS A 33 -8.77 -6.78 13.24
CA LYS A 33 -7.80 -6.73 14.33
C LYS A 33 -7.30 -5.30 14.42
N ILE A 34 -7.56 -4.59 15.51
CA ILE A 34 -7.18 -3.19 15.66
C ILE A 34 -6.06 -3.06 16.68
N THR A 35 -5.01 -2.32 16.33
CA THR A 35 -3.93 -1.92 17.24
C THR A 35 -3.87 -0.39 17.28
N VAL A 36 -3.78 0.17 18.48
CA VAL A 36 -3.82 1.62 18.69
C VAL A 36 -2.48 2.12 19.19
N PHE A 37 -2.00 3.22 18.60
CA PHE A 37 -0.77 3.92 18.96
C PHE A 37 -1.09 5.38 19.27
N GLN A 38 -0.48 5.93 20.31
CA GLN A 38 -0.76 7.30 20.77
C GLN A 38 0.09 8.38 20.08
N ASN A 39 1.10 8.01 19.30
CA ASN A 39 1.94 8.94 18.54
C ASN A 39 2.76 8.20 17.47
N GLY A 40 3.36 8.98 16.57
CA GLY A 40 4.16 8.45 15.46
C GLY A 40 5.41 7.69 15.90
N MET A 41 6.05 8.09 17.00
CA MET A 41 7.27 7.42 17.50
C MET A 41 6.94 6.01 18.00
N ASN A 42 5.94 5.87 18.87
CA ASN A 42 5.49 4.57 19.38
C ASN A 42 5.05 3.65 18.23
N PHE A 43 4.37 4.24 17.22
CA PHE A 43 4.02 3.48 16.03
C PHE A 43 5.26 2.96 15.30
N LEU A 44 6.25 3.79 15.01
CA LEU A 44 7.46 3.37 14.27
C LEU A 44 8.35 2.39 15.04
N ASP A 45 8.33 2.43 16.36
CA ASP A 45 9.14 1.56 17.22
C ASP A 45 8.49 0.16 17.35
N ASP A 46 7.17 0.09 17.48
CA ASP A 46 6.45 -1.16 17.74
C ASP A 46 5.89 -1.82 16.48
N TYR A 47 5.76 -1.07 15.38
CA TYR A 47 5.19 -1.55 14.13
C TYR A 47 6.10 -2.52 13.38
N LYS A 48 5.57 -3.69 13.07
CA LYS A 48 6.32 -4.82 12.45
C LYS A 48 5.98 -5.05 10.97
N GLY A 49 5.26 -4.12 10.33
CA GLY A 49 4.79 -4.32 8.95
C GLY A 49 3.66 -5.36 8.85
N ASP A 50 2.86 -5.50 9.89
CA ASP A 50 1.83 -6.55 10.02
C ASP A 50 0.39 -6.01 9.95
N CYS A 51 0.22 -4.73 9.56
CA CYS A 51 -1.08 -4.14 9.30
C CYS A 51 -1.38 -4.05 7.81
N ASP A 52 -2.67 -4.13 7.47
CA ASP A 52 -3.18 -3.98 6.11
C ASP A 52 -3.62 -2.53 5.83
N LEU A 53 -4.04 -1.80 6.88
CA LEU A 53 -4.51 -0.42 6.82
C LEU A 53 -3.99 0.37 8.02
N ILE A 54 -3.62 1.62 7.77
CA ILE A 54 -3.22 2.57 8.81
C ILE A 54 -4.15 3.79 8.72
N PHE A 55 -4.80 4.13 9.82
CA PHE A 55 -5.39 5.44 10.05
C PHE A 55 -4.41 6.26 10.89
N MET A 56 -4.09 7.47 10.46
CA MET A 56 -3.06 8.29 11.10
C MET A 56 -3.49 9.75 11.17
N ASP A 57 -3.47 10.33 12.38
CA ASP A 57 -3.54 11.80 12.48
C ASP A 57 -2.22 12.45 12.04
N ILE A 58 -2.33 13.63 11.45
CA ILE A 58 -1.16 14.45 11.11
C ILE A 58 -0.74 15.27 12.33
N ALA A 59 -1.68 15.85 13.06
CA ALA A 59 -1.42 16.82 14.13
C ALA A 59 -1.10 16.13 15.47
N MET A 60 0.00 15.39 15.53
CA MET A 60 0.46 14.73 16.75
C MET A 60 1.69 15.40 17.36
N PRO A 61 1.88 15.35 18.70
CA PRO A 61 3.08 15.89 19.35
C PRO A 61 4.33 15.09 19.01
N HIS A 62 5.49 15.74 19.04
CA HIS A 62 6.85 15.23 18.82
C HIS A 62 7.16 14.87 17.36
N MET A 63 6.41 13.96 16.76
CA MET A 63 6.55 13.54 15.37
C MET A 63 5.18 13.56 14.72
N ASP A 64 5.01 14.40 13.70
CA ASP A 64 3.74 14.50 13.00
C ASP A 64 3.46 13.27 12.11
N GLY A 65 2.21 13.15 11.67
CA GLY A 65 1.79 12.00 10.86
C GLY A 65 2.46 11.95 9.49
N LEU A 66 2.82 13.10 8.90
CA LEU A 66 3.52 13.14 7.61
C LEU A 66 4.97 12.67 7.75
N GLU A 67 5.67 13.12 8.80
CA GLU A 67 7.01 12.65 9.12
C GLU A 67 7.02 11.15 9.41
N THR A 68 6.01 10.67 10.17
CA THR A 68 5.81 9.25 10.48
C THR A 68 5.59 8.44 9.21
N ALA A 69 4.69 8.89 8.33
CA ALA A 69 4.43 8.24 7.05
C ALA A 69 5.66 8.24 6.14
N ALA A 70 6.41 9.36 6.06
CA ALA A 70 7.65 9.43 5.29
C ALA A 70 8.71 8.46 5.81
N ALA A 71 8.85 8.31 7.13
CA ALA A 71 9.75 7.33 7.74
C ALA A 71 9.32 5.90 7.42
N LEU A 72 8.01 5.62 7.44
CA LEU A 72 7.44 4.32 7.04
C LEU A 72 7.79 3.99 5.58
N ARG A 73 7.55 4.94 4.65
CA ARG A 73 7.88 4.77 3.22
C ARG A 73 9.38 4.57 2.98
N LYS A 74 10.26 5.26 3.73
CA LYS A 74 11.72 5.03 3.68
C LYS A 74 12.14 3.62 4.12
N ARG A 75 11.34 2.95 4.97
CA ARG A 75 11.53 1.53 5.31
C ARG A 75 11.04 0.59 4.21
N GLY A 76 10.52 1.13 3.10
CA GLY A 76 9.93 0.36 2.00
C GLY A 76 8.51 -0.13 2.27
N ASP A 77 7.89 0.28 3.37
CA ASP A 77 6.53 -0.11 3.69
C ASP A 77 5.53 0.79 2.96
N ASN A 78 4.67 0.18 2.15
CA ASN A 78 3.63 0.85 1.36
C ASN A 78 2.22 0.43 1.80
N THR A 79 2.06 0.08 3.07
CA THR A 79 0.75 -0.23 3.67
C THR A 79 -0.26 0.88 3.35
N CYS A 80 -1.49 0.49 3.05
CA CYS A 80 -2.59 1.41 2.78
C CYS A 80 -2.73 2.41 3.94
N LEU A 81 -2.63 3.72 3.66
CA LEU A 81 -2.61 4.77 4.66
C LEU A 81 -3.70 5.78 4.39
N ILE A 82 -4.53 6.06 5.39
CA ILE A 82 -5.51 7.13 5.37
C ILE A 82 -5.19 8.12 6.50
N PHE A 83 -5.00 9.39 6.14
CA PHE A 83 -4.89 10.44 7.13
C PHE A 83 -6.27 10.87 7.65
N ILE A 84 -6.37 11.10 8.95
CA ILE A 84 -7.55 11.68 9.61
C ILE A 84 -7.09 12.86 10.45
N THR A 85 -7.37 14.09 10.03
CA THR A 85 -6.81 15.27 10.68
C THR A 85 -7.70 16.51 10.57
N SER A 86 -7.53 17.47 11.48
CA SER A 86 -8.14 18.80 11.40
C SER A 86 -7.46 19.72 10.37
N MET A 87 -6.30 19.32 9.84
CA MET A 87 -5.44 20.15 8.98
C MET A 87 -5.65 19.84 7.49
N ALA A 88 -6.79 20.27 6.92
CA ALA A 88 -7.14 20.05 5.51
C ALA A 88 -6.09 20.53 4.49
N GLN A 89 -5.29 21.57 4.85
CA GLN A 89 -4.23 22.10 3.99
C GLN A 89 -3.10 21.10 3.71
N TYR A 90 -2.96 20.05 4.51
CA TYR A 90 -1.94 19.00 4.31
C TYR A 90 -2.38 17.89 3.36
N ALA A 91 -3.59 17.93 2.82
CA ALA A 91 -4.06 16.93 1.87
C ALA A 91 -3.13 16.79 0.65
N LEU A 92 -2.57 17.90 0.14
CA LEU A 92 -1.61 17.88 -0.97
C LEU A 92 -0.29 17.19 -0.59
N LYS A 93 0.18 17.34 0.66
CA LYS A 93 1.39 16.67 1.15
C LYS A 93 1.20 15.17 1.36
N GLY A 94 -0.03 14.71 1.54
CA GLY A 94 -0.34 13.29 1.60
C GLY A 94 0.05 12.52 0.32
N TYR A 95 0.04 13.19 -0.84
CA TYR A 95 0.51 12.58 -2.09
C TYR A 95 2.01 12.26 -2.07
N GLU A 96 2.83 13.05 -1.39
CA GLU A 96 4.30 12.83 -1.30
C GLU A 96 4.64 11.52 -0.58
N VAL A 97 3.74 11.04 0.27
CA VAL A 97 3.89 9.77 1.02
C VAL A 97 2.98 8.66 0.51
N ASN A 98 2.42 8.80 -0.70
CA ASN A 98 1.51 7.84 -1.31
C ASN A 98 0.37 7.44 -0.35
N ALA A 99 -0.29 8.42 0.28
CA ALA A 99 -1.46 8.15 1.09
C ALA A 99 -2.64 7.76 0.20
N PHE A 100 -3.34 6.69 0.57
CA PHE A 100 -4.54 6.22 -0.12
C PHE A 100 -5.70 7.22 -0.01
N GLY A 101 -5.76 7.94 1.09
CA GLY A 101 -6.86 8.85 1.31
C GLY A 101 -6.65 9.82 2.46
N PHE A 102 -7.61 10.73 2.54
CA PHE A 102 -7.63 11.82 3.50
C PHE A 102 -9.05 12.02 4.02
N LEU A 103 -9.21 12.18 5.32
CA LEU A 103 -10.46 12.49 6.01
C LEU A 103 -10.22 13.68 6.93
N VAL A 104 -11.14 14.65 6.91
CA VAL A 104 -11.04 15.87 7.70
C VAL A 104 -11.90 15.75 8.95
N LYS A 105 -11.34 16.11 10.11
CA LYS A 105 -12.07 16.25 11.38
C LYS A 105 -12.92 17.54 11.35
N PRO A 106 -14.16 17.54 11.87
CA PRO A 106 -14.84 16.43 12.53
C PRO A 106 -15.26 15.33 11.55
N LEU A 107 -15.03 14.07 11.94
CA LEU A 107 -15.22 12.92 11.07
C LEU A 107 -16.71 12.58 10.91
N ALA A 108 -17.25 12.76 9.72
CA ALA A 108 -18.59 12.33 9.38
C ALA A 108 -18.63 10.83 9.10
N HIS A 109 -19.59 10.11 9.71
CA HIS A 109 -19.70 8.65 9.60
C HIS A 109 -19.84 8.17 8.15
N GLU A 110 -20.67 8.86 7.34
CA GLU A 110 -20.88 8.49 5.93
C GLU A 110 -19.59 8.62 5.11
N LEU A 111 -18.82 9.71 5.31
CA LEU A 111 -17.54 9.90 4.61
C LEU A 111 -16.49 8.87 5.03
N PHE A 112 -16.48 8.52 6.33
CA PHE A 112 -15.65 7.45 6.83
C PHE A 112 -15.99 6.13 6.15
N CYS A 113 -17.28 5.72 6.13
CA CYS A 113 -17.71 4.47 5.51
C CYS A 113 -17.31 4.38 4.04
N ILE A 114 -17.56 5.44 3.26
CA ILE A 114 -17.18 5.49 1.83
C ILE A 114 -15.67 5.30 1.65
N LYS A 115 -14.87 5.99 2.44
CA LYS A 115 -13.41 5.92 2.32
C LYS A 115 -12.87 4.57 2.82
N PHE A 116 -13.43 4.05 3.91
CA PHE A 116 -13.05 2.78 4.49
C PHE A 116 -13.38 1.61 3.55
N GLU A 117 -14.58 1.59 2.97
CA GLU A 117 -14.98 0.60 1.97
C GLU A 117 -14.04 0.59 0.74
N LYS A 118 -13.67 1.78 0.24
CA LYS A 118 -12.70 1.90 -0.85
C LYS A 118 -11.33 1.36 -0.45
N ALA A 119 -10.88 1.64 0.77
CA ALA A 119 -9.60 1.11 1.27
C ALA A 119 -9.65 -0.41 1.43
N LEU A 120 -10.72 -0.95 2.00
CA LEU A 120 -10.91 -2.40 2.14
C LEU A 120 -10.93 -3.09 0.77
N SER A 121 -11.65 -2.51 -0.21
CA SER A 121 -11.66 -3.02 -1.59
C SER A 121 -10.28 -2.95 -2.25
N HIS A 122 -9.47 -1.94 -1.92
CA HIS A 122 -8.09 -1.83 -2.38
C HIS A 122 -7.21 -2.92 -1.77
N ILE A 123 -7.38 -3.18 -0.47
CA ILE A 123 -6.66 -4.21 0.28
C ILE A 123 -7.09 -5.61 -0.16
N ASP A 124 -8.39 -5.86 -0.35
CA ASP A 124 -8.96 -7.15 -0.75
C ASP A 124 -8.54 -7.55 -2.17
N ARG A 125 -8.38 -6.58 -3.08
CA ARG A 125 -7.79 -6.80 -4.40
C ARG A 125 -6.33 -7.23 -4.32
N SER A 126 -5.67 -6.98 -3.21
CA SER A 126 -4.34 -7.49 -2.88
C SER A 126 -4.45 -8.82 -2.12
N GLU A 127 -5.15 -9.84 -2.69
CA GLU A 127 -5.04 -11.21 -2.16
C GLU A 127 -3.57 -11.53 -1.92
N ALA A 128 -3.25 -11.98 -0.69
CA ALA A 128 -1.87 -12.28 -0.34
C ALA A 128 -1.31 -13.34 -1.29
N TYR A 129 -0.23 -13.03 -1.96
CA TYR A 129 0.47 -13.97 -2.81
C TYR A 129 1.42 -14.83 -1.97
N TYR A 130 1.42 -16.13 -2.23
CA TYR A 130 2.31 -17.08 -1.54
C TYR A 130 3.49 -17.44 -2.42
N ILE A 131 4.66 -16.87 -2.14
CA ILE A 131 5.92 -17.21 -2.81
C ILE A 131 6.42 -18.52 -2.21
N LYS A 132 6.52 -19.57 -3.02
CA LYS A 132 7.08 -20.85 -2.59
C LYS A 132 8.59 -20.69 -2.37
N ILE A 133 9.04 -20.97 -1.14
CA ILE A 133 10.45 -20.94 -0.74
C ILE A 133 10.88 -22.35 -0.27
N PRO A 134 12.20 -22.65 -0.20
CA PRO A 134 12.65 -23.90 0.40
C PRO A 134 12.06 -24.05 1.82
N ASN A 135 11.42 -25.18 2.06
CA ASN A 135 10.77 -25.53 3.34
C ASN A 135 9.52 -24.73 3.73
N GLY A 136 8.81 -24.10 2.76
CA GLY A 136 7.56 -23.41 3.09
C GLY A 136 7.07 -22.44 2.03
N ALA A 137 6.34 -21.43 2.48
CA ALA A 137 5.87 -20.33 1.65
C ALA A 137 5.97 -19.00 2.42
N LYS A 138 6.37 -17.96 1.71
CA LYS A 138 6.33 -16.57 2.21
C LYS A 138 5.03 -15.94 1.77
N LYS A 139 4.20 -15.53 2.71
CA LYS A 139 3.02 -14.71 2.44
C LYS A 139 3.48 -13.27 2.21
N VAL A 140 3.11 -12.66 1.09
CA VAL A 140 3.39 -11.27 0.74
C VAL A 140 2.12 -10.61 0.20
N SER A 141 1.90 -9.35 0.54
CA SER A 141 0.91 -8.53 -0.14
C SER A 141 1.50 -8.06 -1.49
N PRO A 142 0.73 -8.04 -2.60
CA PRO A 142 1.20 -7.44 -3.85
C PRO A 142 1.74 -6.03 -3.70
N GLY A 143 1.15 -5.21 -2.80
CA GLY A 143 1.64 -3.87 -2.48
C GLY A 143 3.06 -3.82 -1.90
N GLN A 144 3.57 -4.91 -1.33
CA GLN A 144 4.94 -5.02 -0.81
C GLN A 144 5.97 -5.38 -1.89
N ILE A 145 5.51 -5.86 -3.05
CA ILE A 145 6.38 -6.29 -4.15
C ILE A 145 6.65 -5.08 -5.05
N THR A 146 7.92 -4.72 -5.20
CA THR A 146 8.36 -3.62 -6.07
C THR A 146 8.27 -4.02 -7.54
N TYR A 147 8.86 -5.14 -7.87
CA TYR A 147 8.81 -5.74 -9.20
C TYR A 147 9.08 -7.23 -9.12
N ILE A 148 8.75 -7.94 -10.19
CA ILE A 148 9.02 -9.37 -10.36
C ILE A 148 9.80 -9.54 -11.64
N GLU A 149 10.91 -10.26 -11.57
CA GLU A 149 11.75 -10.57 -12.72
C GLU A 149 11.73 -12.07 -13.00
N SER A 150 11.63 -12.43 -14.28
CA SER A 150 11.78 -13.80 -14.75
C SER A 150 13.22 -14.03 -15.23
N ASN A 151 13.92 -14.95 -14.58
CA ASN A 151 15.27 -15.35 -14.91
C ASN A 151 15.31 -16.86 -15.16
N LYS A 152 15.38 -17.27 -16.44
CA LYS A 152 15.33 -18.67 -16.90
C LYS A 152 14.04 -19.37 -16.42
N HIS A 153 14.16 -20.25 -15.43
CA HIS A 153 13.05 -21.02 -14.86
C HIS A 153 12.61 -20.54 -13.48
N TYR A 154 13.09 -19.36 -13.07
CA TYR A 154 12.77 -18.78 -11.77
C TYR A 154 12.14 -17.40 -11.92
N LEU A 155 11.28 -17.11 -10.99
CA LEU A 155 10.74 -15.79 -10.72
C LEU A 155 11.43 -15.22 -9.49
N GLU A 156 11.94 -14.01 -9.58
CA GLU A 156 12.56 -13.27 -8.50
C GLU A 156 11.62 -12.15 -8.06
N PHE A 157 11.09 -12.28 -6.85
CA PHE A 157 10.18 -11.30 -6.25
C PHE A 157 10.99 -10.34 -5.40
N HIS A 158 11.00 -9.07 -5.76
CA HIS A 158 11.68 -8.01 -5.01
C HIS A 158 10.70 -7.39 -4.02
N VAL A 159 10.92 -7.64 -2.72
CA VAL A 159 10.00 -7.29 -1.62
C VAL A 159 10.80 -6.55 -0.55
N HIS A 160 10.57 -5.25 -0.34
CA HIS A 160 11.23 -4.44 0.69
C HIS A 160 12.77 -4.58 0.76
N GLY A 161 13.43 -4.72 -0.40
CA GLY A 161 14.87 -4.91 -0.48
C GLY A 161 15.35 -6.37 -0.41
N ASP A 162 14.49 -7.30 0.00
CA ASP A 162 14.72 -8.73 -0.07
C ASP A 162 14.36 -9.29 -1.44
N VAL A 163 15.00 -10.40 -1.82
CA VAL A 163 14.69 -11.12 -3.07
C VAL A 163 14.29 -12.56 -2.75
N TYR A 164 13.07 -12.92 -3.09
CA TYR A 164 12.57 -14.29 -2.95
C TYR A 164 12.50 -14.96 -4.32
N LYS A 165 13.07 -16.19 -4.42
CA LYS A 165 13.09 -16.96 -5.66
C LYS A 165 12.08 -18.11 -5.60
N MET A 166 11.25 -18.20 -6.65
CA MET A 166 10.31 -19.28 -6.86
C MET A 166 10.46 -19.85 -8.26
N ARG A 167 10.41 -21.17 -8.41
CA ARG A 167 10.39 -21.79 -9.75
C ARG A 167 9.05 -21.50 -10.42
N GLY A 168 9.10 -20.97 -11.63
CA GLY A 168 7.90 -20.58 -12.38
C GLY A 168 8.23 -19.71 -13.58
N THR A 169 7.18 -19.29 -14.29
CA THR A 169 7.26 -18.45 -15.47
C THR A 169 6.41 -17.20 -15.31
N MET A 170 6.75 -16.12 -16.02
CA MET A 170 5.97 -14.88 -16.02
C MET A 170 4.51 -15.13 -16.44
N LYS A 171 4.29 -16.02 -17.41
CA LYS A 171 2.95 -16.36 -17.89
C LYS A 171 2.04 -16.95 -16.81
N GLU A 172 2.60 -17.71 -15.86
CA GLU A 172 1.82 -18.34 -14.77
C GLU A 172 1.33 -17.33 -13.75
N ILE A 173 2.05 -16.22 -13.55
CA ILE A 173 1.75 -15.23 -12.53
C ILE A 173 1.14 -13.94 -13.07
N GLN A 174 1.35 -13.63 -14.35
CA GLN A 174 0.99 -12.32 -14.92
C GLN A 174 -0.50 -12.00 -14.78
N GLU A 175 -1.39 -12.98 -14.93
CA GLU A 175 -2.83 -12.76 -14.82
C GLU A 175 -3.22 -12.25 -13.43
N TYR A 176 -2.68 -12.88 -12.39
CA TYR A 176 -2.89 -12.48 -11.01
C TYR A 176 -2.40 -11.05 -10.74
N PHE A 177 -1.15 -10.72 -11.14
CA PHE A 177 -0.56 -9.42 -10.87
C PHE A 177 -1.10 -8.32 -11.78
N LEU A 178 -1.49 -8.62 -13.02
CA LEU A 178 -2.15 -7.66 -13.90
C LEU A 178 -3.56 -7.30 -13.44
N ALA A 179 -4.25 -8.17 -12.68
CA ALA A 179 -5.50 -7.83 -12.02
C ALA A 179 -5.31 -6.85 -10.84
N SER A 180 -4.07 -6.73 -10.34
CA SER A 180 -3.65 -5.77 -9.31
C SER A 180 -3.01 -4.52 -9.96
N HIS A 181 -2.16 -3.80 -9.22
CA HIS A 181 -1.49 -2.57 -9.69
C HIS A 181 -0.15 -2.84 -10.38
N PHE A 182 -0.06 -3.86 -11.23
CA PHE A 182 1.18 -4.19 -11.95
C PHE A 182 1.03 -4.02 -13.46
N ALA A 183 2.17 -3.75 -14.13
CA ALA A 183 2.25 -3.77 -15.59
C ALA A 183 3.58 -4.34 -16.07
N LEU A 184 3.55 -4.98 -17.26
CA LEU A 184 4.76 -5.49 -17.90
C LEU A 184 5.53 -4.33 -18.56
N VAL A 185 6.81 -4.21 -18.24
CA VAL A 185 7.75 -3.32 -18.97
C VAL A 185 8.39 -4.04 -20.15
N ASN A 186 8.55 -5.36 -20.02
CA ASN A 186 8.96 -6.28 -21.10
C ASN A 186 8.46 -7.69 -20.78
N SER A 187 8.86 -8.71 -21.59
CA SER A 187 8.42 -10.10 -21.41
C SER A 187 8.89 -10.75 -20.10
N SER A 188 9.86 -10.15 -19.41
CA SER A 188 10.53 -10.75 -18.26
C SER A 188 10.39 -9.93 -16.98
N ILE A 189 9.84 -8.73 -17.04
CA ILE A 189 9.74 -7.82 -15.89
C ILE A 189 8.33 -7.27 -15.76
N LEU A 190 7.78 -7.42 -14.57
CA LEU A 190 6.49 -6.91 -14.13
C LEU A 190 6.69 -5.93 -12.99
N VAL A 191 6.34 -4.66 -13.17
CA VAL A 191 6.59 -3.57 -12.21
C VAL A 191 5.29 -3.18 -11.52
N ASN A 192 5.37 -2.93 -10.21
CA ASN A 192 4.27 -2.36 -9.45
C ASN A 192 4.13 -0.87 -9.79
N LEU A 193 3.00 -0.51 -10.35
CA LEU A 193 2.73 0.86 -10.81
C LEU A 193 2.65 1.86 -9.66
N SER A 194 2.25 1.41 -8.45
CA SER A 194 2.21 2.26 -7.25
C SER A 194 3.59 2.69 -6.76
N MET A 195 4.65 2.05 -7.26
CA MET A 195 6.04 2.31 -6.89
C MET A 195 6.85 2.97 -8.01
N VAL A 196 6.17 3.41 -9.07
CA VAL A 196 6.82 4.15 -10.16
C VAL A 196 7.07 5.59 -9.71
N ASP A 197 8.35 5.98 -9.63
CA ASP A 197 8.78 7.32 -9.21
C ASP A 197 8.81 8.29 -10.40
N GLU A 198 9.29 7.81 -11.56
CA GLU A 198 9.50 8.64 -12.77
C GLU A 198 9.32 7.81 -14.03
N TRP A 199 8.73 8.42 -15.03
CA TRP A 199 8.72 7.91 -16.40
C TRP A 199 9.22 8.96 -17.37
N LYS A 200 10.19 8.60 -18.23
CA LYS A 200 10.75 9.48 -19.25
C LYS A 200 11.06 8.69 -20.52
N GLY A 201 10.30 8.95 -21.59
CA GLY A 201 10.48 8.24 -22.86
C GLY A 201 10.19 6.75 -22.77
N ASN A 202 11.24 5.92 -22.77
CA ASN A 202 11.16 4.46 -22.59
C ASN A 202 11.78 4.01 -21.26
N GLU A 203 12.17 4.92 -20.39
CA GLU A 203 12.73 4.59 -19.08
C GLU A 203 11.68 4.77 -17.98
N ILE A 204 11.58 3.77 -17.11
CA ILE A 204 10.74 3.75 -15.94
C ILE A 204 11.64 3.63 -14.73
N LYS A 205 11.51 4.54 -13.77
CA LYS A 205 12.17 4.41 -12.47
C LYS A 205 11.16 4.00 -11.41
N ALA A 206 11.48 2.97 -10.66
CA ALA A 206 10.71 2.51 -9.51
C ALA A 206 11.66 2.12 -8.38
N THR A 207 11.51 2.74 -7.21
CA THR A 207 12.31 2.48 -5.99
C THR A 207 13.83 2.42 -6.24
N GLY A 208 14.34 3.40 -7.01
CA GLY A 208 15.77 3.52 -7.32
C GLY A 208 16.29 2.59 -8.43
N GLN A 209 15.45 1.73 -8.99
CA GLN A 209 15.78 0.89 -10.16
C GLN A 209 15.26 1.51 -11.43
N THR A 210 16.02 1.36 -12.54
CA THR A 210 15.62 1.84 -13.86
C THR A 210 15.31 0.64 -14.77
N PHE A 211 14.14 0.67 -15.40
CA PHE A 211 13.66 -0.36 -16.32
C PHE A 211 13.47 0.24 -17.71
N VAL A 212 13.78 -0.55 -18.75
CA VAL A 212 13.55 -0.15 -20.15
C VAL A 212 12.23 -0.73 -20.64
N LEU A 213 11.28 0.17 -20.92
CA LEU A 213 9.96 -0.16 -21.42
C LEU A 213 10.03 -0.54 -22.91
N SER A 214 9.71 -1.78 -23.23
CA SER A 214 9.74 -2.23 -24.62
C SER A 214 8.53 -1.71 -25.39
N GLN A 215 8.70 -1.46 -26.70
CA GLN A 215 7.65 -0.90 -27.56
C GLN A 215 6.35 -1.72 -27.54
N LYS A 216 6.48 -3.04 -27.44
CA LYS A 216 5.33 -3.96 -27.41
C LYS A 216 4.41 -3.70 -26.24
N TYR A 217 4.95 -3.35 -25.05
CA TYR A 217 4.20 -3.19 -23.81
C TYR A 217 3.91 -1.72 -23.49
N LYS A 218 4.49 -0.78 -24.23
CA LYS A 218 4.45 0.65 -23.92
C LYS A 218 3.04 1.21 -23.82
N LYS A 219 2.18 0.90 -24.77
CA LYS A 219 0.81 1.42 -24.77
C LYS A 219 0.04 0.92 -23.54
N GLU A 220 0.04 -0.39 -23.31
CA GLU A 220 -0.68 -0.99 -22.19
C GLU A 220 -0.14 -0.48 -20.83
N PHE A 221 1.19 -0.36 -20.71
CA PHE A 221 1.82 0.16 -19.49
C PHE A 221 1.35 1.59 -19.18
N LEU A 222 1.37 2.47 -20.20
CA LEU A 222 0.97 3.87 -20.02
C LEU A 222 -0.52 4.02 -19.76
N ASP A 223 -1.37 3.26 -20.42
CA ASP A 223 -2.81 3.25 -20.18
C ASP A 223 -3.11 2.89 -18.72
N ARG A 224 -2.45 1.84 -18.19
CA ARG A 224 -2.57 1.41 -16.80
C ARG A 224 -2.03 2.44 -15.81
N LEU A 225 -0.86 3.02 -16.08
CA LEU A 225 -0.24 4.04 -15.24
C LEU A 225 -1.15 5.29 -15.15
N THR A 226 -1.70 5.73 -16.29
CA THR A 226 -2.61 6.90 -16.35
C THR A 226 -3.91 6.63 -15.58
N MET A 227 -4.47 5.43 -15.70
CA MET A 227 -5.66 5.05 -14.93
C MET A 227 -5.40 5.10 -13.42
N GLN A 228 -4.21 4.75 -12.98
CA GLN A 228 -3.85 4.81 -11.57
C GLN A 228 -3.60 6.25 -11.07
N MET A 229 -3.01 7.11 -11.89
CA MET A 229 -2.76 8.53 -11.55
C MET A 229 -4.05 9.37 -11.54
N GLY A 230 -5.13 8.92 -12.19
CA GLY A 230 -6.42 9.61 -12.28
C GLY A 230 -7.45 9.19 -11.21
N GLN A 231 -7.08 8.31 -10.28
CA GLN A 231 -7.90 7.90 -9.13
C GLN A 231 -7.44 8.62 -7.85
#